data_2eb2fdf48e746e523d2765e14c2a9b29
#
_entry.id   2eb2fdf48e746e523d2765e14c2a9b29
#
_cell.length_a   1.000
_cell.length_b   1.000
_cell.length_c   1.000
_cell.angle_alpha   90.00
_cell.angle_beta   90.00
_cell.angle_gamma   90.00
#
_symmetry.space_group_name_H-M   'P 1'
#
loop_
_entity.id
_entity.type
_entity.pdbx_description
1 polymer ?
#
loop_
_entity_poly.entity_id
_entity_poly.type
_entity_poly.pdbx_seq_one_letter_code
_entity_poly.pdbx_strand_id
1 'polypeptide(L)'
;MKEHVSYARSKFEIVEFSPEDATRTELDFLFQVVQTAVDAGATYINIPDTVGFTTPEEFANIFDYLVANVTSDHKVVFGVHCHDDLGMATANTLTAIKHGAGRVQGTINGIGERAGNVALEEVAVALEIR
;
A
#
# COMPACT_ATOMS: atom_id res chain seq x y z
N MET A 1 -3.02 13.37 -12.26
CA MET A 1 -2.42 12.88 -11.00
C MET A 1 -1.21 13.73 -10.60
N LYS A 2 -0.14 13.81 -11.41
CA LYS A 2 1.10 14.56 -11.10
C LYS A 2 0.85 15.97 -10.56
N GLU A 3 0.06 16.80 -11.24
CA GLU A 3 -0.25 18.17 -10.82
C GLU A 3 -0.87 18.26 -9.43
N HIS A 4 -1.79 17.34 -9.10
CA HIS A 4 -2.45 17.33 -7.78
C HIS A 4 -1.49 16.90 -6.67
N VAL A 5 -0.60 15.92 -6.91
CA VAL A 5 0.43 15.53 -5.94
C VAL A 5 1.41 16.70 -5.71
N SER A 6 1.90 17.35 -6.78
CA SER A 6 2.77 18.53 -6.66
C SER A 6 2.09 19.69 -5.94
N TYR A 7 0.80 19.93 -6.20
CA TYR A 7 0.04 20.94 -5.50
C TYR A 7 -0.09 20.62 -4.00
N ALA A 8 -0.46 19.36 -3.67
CA ALA A 8 -0.53 18.91 -2.28
C ALA A 8 0.83 19.08 -1.58
N ARG A 9 1.92 18.67 -2.25
CA ARG A 9 3.29 18.79 -1.72
C ARG A 9 3.70 20.25 -1.47
N SER A 10 3.19 21.21 -2.26
CA SER A 10 3.44 22.64 -2.04
C SER A 10 2.76 23.18 -0.77
N LYS A 11 1.82 22.43 -0.17
CA LYS A 11 1.05 22.82 1.01
C LYS A 11 1.39 21.99 2.26
N PHE A 12 1.85 20.74 2.07
CA PHE A 12 2.06 19.80 3.15
C PHE A 12 3.42 19.12 3.02
N GLU A 13 4.08 18.89 4.14
CA GLU A 13 5.34 18.12 4.19
C GLU A 13 5.14 16.63 3.96
N ILE A 14 3.97 16.11 4.33
CA ILE A 14 3.62 14.69 4.16
C ILE A 14 2.49 14.61 3.17
N VAL A 15 2.72 13.91 2.06
CA VAL A 15 1.72 13.63 1.03
C VAL A 15 1.71 12.16 0.74
N GLU A 16 0.55 11.54 0.90
CA GLU A 16 0.32 10.17 0.51
C GLU A 16 -0.37 10.12 -0.85
N PHE A 17 0.08 9.20 -1.69
CA PHE A 17 -0.60 8.81 -2.91
C PHE A 17 -0.98 7.33 -2.83
N SER A 18 -2.23 7.02 -3.17
CA SER A 18 -2.78 5.67 -3.19
C SER A 18 -3.35 5.37 -4.59
N PRO A 19 -2.72 4.50 -5.38
CA PRO A 19 -3.26 4.07 -6.68
C PRO A 19 -4.41 3.09 -6.43
N GLU A 20 -5.64 3.53 -6.65
CA GLU A 20 -6.82 2.66 -6.53
C GLU A 20 -6.67 1.44 -7.44
N ASP A 21 -7.08 0.28 -6.93
CA ASP A 21 -7.07 -1.00 -7.66
C ASP A 21 -5.68 -1.48 -8.10
N ALA A 22 -4.68 -1.23 -7.25
CA ALA A 22 -3.28 -1.53 -7.54
C ALA A 22 -3.05 -3.01 -7.87
N THR A 23 -3.73 -3.92 -7.18
CA THR A 23 -3.52 -5.36 -7.31
C THR A 23 -4.05 -5.96 -8.62
N ARG A 24 -4.98 -5.27 -9.30
CA ARG A 24 -5.48 -5.66 -10.63
C ARG A 24 -4.92 -4.81 -11.77
N THR A 25 -3.97 -3.94 -11.45
CA THR A 25 -3.29 -3.10 -12.45
C THR A 25 -2.05 -3.81 -12.98
N GLU A 26 -1.79 -3.71 -14.27
CA GLU A 26 -0.56 -4.20 -14.89
C GLU A 26 0.67 -3.62 -14.16
N LEU A 27 1.61 -4.48 -13.78
CA LEU A 27 2.68 -4.14 -12.85
C LEU A 27 3.59 -3.01 -13.35
N ASP A 28 3.92 -3.01 -14.65
CA ASP A 28 4.74 -1.95 -15.26
C ASP A 28 4.01 -0.60 -15.29
N PHE A 29 2.68 -0.62 -15.48
CA PHE A 29 1.88 0.60 -15.43
C PHE A 29 1.73 1.10 -13.99
N LEU A 30 1.52 0.21 -13.03
CA LEU A 30 1.50 0.56 -11.61
C LEU A 30 2.81 1.23 -11.19
N PHE A 31 3.94 0.66 -11.60
CA PHE A 31 5.26 1.26 -11.36
C PHE A 31 5.36 2.67 -11.93
N GLN A 32 4.96 2.89 -13.20
CA GLN A 32 5.01 4.22 -13.83
C GLN A 32 4.15 5.24 -13.07
N VAL A 33 2.98 4.83 -12.59
CA VAL A 33 2.08 5.68 -11.80
C VAL A 33 2.71 6.03 -10.46
N VAL A 34 3.25 5.02 -9.75
CA VAL A 34 3.94 5.20 -8.46
C VAL A 34 5.17 6.09 -8.62
N GLN A 35 6.03 5.82 -9.60
CA GLN A 35 7.22 6.64 -9.85
C GLN A 35 6.84 8.09 -10.16
N THR A 36 5.80 8.31 -10.97
CA THR A 36 5.31 9.65 -11.27
C THR A 36 4.81 10.39 -10.03
N ALA A 37 4.18 9.68 -9.08
CA ALA A 37 3.74 10.26 -7.82
C ALA A 37 4.92 10.62 -6.92
N VAL A 38 5.91 9.75 -6.84
CA VAL A 38 7.17 9.99 -6.10
C VAL A 38 7.91 11.19 -6.68
N ASP A 39 8.11 11.25 -7.99
CA ASP A 39 8.74 12.39 -8.68
C ASP A 39 7.98 13.72 -8.48
N ALA A 40 6.68 13.64 -8.24
CA ALA A 40 5.84 14.78 -7.90
C ALA A 40 5.90 15.20 -6.42
N GLY A 41 6.63 14.43 -5.59
CA GLY A 41 6.89 14.72 -4.18
C GLY A 41 6.05 13.93 -3.18
N ALA A 42 5.39 12.84 -3.59
CA ALA A 42 4.73 11.95 -2.63
C ALA A 42 5.77 11.33 -1.68
N THR A 43 5.51 11.40 -0.39
CA THR A 43 6.38 10.85 0.67
C THR A 43 5.90 9.48 1.18
N TYR A 44 4.65 9.16 0.92
CA TYR A 44 4.03 7.86 1.19
C TYR A 44 3.35 7.35 -0.07
N ILE A 45 3.56 6.08 -0.35
CA ILE A 45 2.88 5.34 -1.42
C ILE A 45 2.13 4.19 -0.76
N ASN A 46 0.82 4.27 -0.73
CA ASN A 46 -0.03 3.23 -0.16
C ASN A 46 -0.53 2.30 -1.26
N ILE A 47 -0.27 1.01 -1.15
CA ILE A 47 -0.66 -0.01 -2.13
C ILE A 47 -1.92 -0.71 -1.63
N PRO A 48 -3.09 -0.45 -2.24
CA PRO A 48 -4.33 -1.07 -1.81
C PRO A 48 -4.62 -2.38 -2.55
N ASP A 49 -5.02 -3.40 -1.81
CA ASP A 49 -5.81 -4.51 -2.33
C ASP A 49 -7.30 -4.13 -2.25
N THR A 50 -7.73 -3.33 -3.23
CA THR A 50 -9.00 -2.58 -3.20
C THR A 50 -10.22 -3.49 -3.14
N VAL A 51 -10.16 -4.66 -3.75
CA VAL A 51 -11.26 -5.64 -3.79
C VAL A 51 -10.96 -6.95 -3.04
N GLY A 52 -9.92 -6.97 -2.21
CA GLY A 52 -9.56 -8.10 -1.38
C GLY A 52 -9.35 -9.40 -2.16
N PHE A 53 -8.70 -9.30 -3.31
CA PHE A 53 -8.65 -10.32 -4.34
C PHE A 53 -7.30 -11.05 -4.37
N THR A 54 -6.25 -10.44 -3.81
CA THR A 54 -4.87 -10.89 -3.96
C THR A 54 -4.50 -11.96 -2.95
N THR A 55 -3.69 -12.91 -3.37
CA THR A 55 -3.02 -13.86 -2.47
C THR A 55 -1.73 -13.27 -1.89
N PRO A 56 -1.21 -13.79 -0.77
CA PRO A 56 0.06 -13.32 -0.20
C PRO A 56 1.24 -13.36 -1.18
N GLU A 57 1.36 -14.39 -2.00
CA GLU A 57 2.43 -14.53 -2.98
C GLU A 57 2.35 -13.46 -4.08
N GLU A 58 1.15 -13.22 -4.60
CA GLU A 58 0.94 -12.17 -5.61
C GLU A 58 1.23 -10.79 -5.03
N PHE A 59 0.83 -10.54 -3.79
CA PHE A 59 1.07 -9.28 -3.12
C PHE A 59 2.54 -9.05 -2.80
N ALA A 60 3.27 -10.10 -2.39
CA ALA A 60 4.72 -10.07 -2.23
C ALA A 60 5.42 -9.62 -3.51
N ASN A 61 5.04 -10.20 -4.66
CA ASN A 61 5.62 -9.86 -5.95
C ASN A 61 5.43 -8.38 -6.31
N ILE A 62 4.26 -7.80 -6.00
CA ILE A 62 4.00 -6.37 -6.23
C ILE A 62 4.94 -5.51 -5.38
N PHE A 63 5.06 -5.81 -4.07
CA PHE A 63 5.94 -5.06 -3.18
C PHE A 63 7.41 -5.21 -3.57
N ASP A 64 7.90 -6.42 -3.83
CA ASP A 64 9.27 -6.67 -4.25
C ASP A 64 9.61 -5.87 -5.51
N TYR A 65 8.72 -5.88 -6.49
CA TYR A 65 8.92 -5.14 -7.73
C TYR A 65 8.97 -3.62 -7.50
N LEU A 66 8.02 -3.07 -6.76
CA LEU A 66 7.96 -1.63 -6.51
C LEU A 66 9.12 -1.15 -5.65
N VAL A 67 9.44 -1.86 -4.56
CA VAL A 67 10.54 -1.50 -3.65
C VAL A 67 11.90 -1.56 -4.35
N ALA A 68 12.09 -2.52 -5.27
CA ALA A 68 13.34 -2.66 -5.99
C ALA A 68 13.53 -1.62 -7.12
N ASN A 69 12.45 -1.13 -7.73
CA ASN A 69 12.54 -0.31 -8.94
C ASN A 69 12.22 1.17 -8.72
N VAL A 70 11.41 1.53 -7.72
CA VAL A 70 11.08 2.93 -7.44
C VAL A 70 12.31 3.65 -6.90
N THR A 71 12.66 4.76 -7.54
CA THR A 71 13.81 5.60 -7.14
C THR A 71 13.33 6.96 -6.63
N SER A 72 14.07 7.55 -5.69
CA SER A 72 13.73 8.85 -5.13
C SER A 72 14.96 9.58 -4.61
N ASP A 73 14.93 10.92 -4.67
CA ASP A 73 15.88 11.82 -4.01
C ASP A 73 15.47 12.20 -2.58
N HIS A 74 14.31 11.73 -2.14
CA HIS A 74 13.78 11.92 -0.79
C HIS A 74 13.27 10.60 -0.20
N LYS A 75 13.00 10.61 1.11
CA LYS A 75 12.48 9.41 1.79
C LYS A 75 11.05 9.11 1.34
N VAL A 76 10.83 7.91 0.84
CA VAL A 76 9.51 7.35 0.51
C VAL A 76 9.23 6.17 1.43
N VAL A 77 8.02 6.07 1.94
CA VAL A 77 7.55 4.94 2.75
C VAL A 77 6.40 4.27 2.01
N PHE A 78 6.56 2.99 1.73
CA PHE A 78 5.47 2.17 1.21
C PHE A 78 4.50 1.80 2.33
N GLY A 79 3.22 1.92 2.05
CA GLY A 79 2.11 1.52 2.92
C GLY A 79 1.30 0.41 2.29
N VAL A 80 0.48 -0.23 3.09
CA VAL A 80 -0.43 -1.30 2.68
C VAL A 80 -1.84 -1.05 3.21
N HIS A 81 -2.84 -1.36 2.37
CA HIS A 81 -4.26 -1.26 2.70
C HIS A 81 -4.99 -2.45 2.08
N CYS A 82 -5.47 -3.39 2.88
CA CYS A 82 -6.11 -4.60 2.40
C CYS A 82 -7.58 -4.68 2.79
N HIS A 83 -8.43 -4.99 1.81
CA HIS A 83 -9.80 -5.46 2.03
C HIS A 83 -9.81 -6.99 2.19
N ASP A 84 -10.88 -7.54 2.78
CA ASP A 84 -10.91 -8.91 3.29
C ASP A 84 -11.87 -9.84 2.52
N ASP A 85 -12.14 -9.54 1.26
CA ASP A 85 -13.13 -10.26 0.47
C ASP A 85 -12.81 -11.76 0.31
N LEU A 86 -11.54 -12.13 0.23
CA LEU A 86 -11.08 -13.53 0.27
C LEU A 86 -10.62 -14.02 1.65
N GLY A 87 -10.79 -13.23 2.71
CA GLY A 87 -10.33 -13.58 4.05
C GLY A 87 -8.80 -13.55 4.19
N MET A 88 -8.09 -12.77 3.36
CA MET A 88 -6.63 -12.73 3.32
C MET A 88 -6.03 -11.39 3.75
N ALA A 89 -6.84 -10.44 4.23
CA ALA A 89 -6.36 -9.09 4.53
C ALA A 89 -5.20 -9.07 5.52
N THR A 90 -5.29 -9.83 6.61
CA THR A 90 -4.22 -9.92 7.61
C THR A 90 -2.98 -10.62 7.05
N ALA A 91 -3.15 -11.70 6.29
CA ALA A 91 -2.05 -12.43 5.67
C ALA A 91 -1.31 -11.55 4.65
N ASN A 92 -2.06 -10.85 3.77
CA ASN A 92 -1.50 -9.93 2.78
C ASN A 92 -0.78 -8.75 3.45
N THR A 93 -1.34 -8.18 4.51
CA THR A 93 -0.73 -7.09 5.28
C THR A 93 0.60 -7.51 5.90
N LEU A 94 0.65 -8.66 6.55
CA LEU A 94 1.89 -9.20 7.14
C LEU A 94 2.92 -9.52 6.06
N THR A 95 2.49 -10.01 4.92
CA THR A 95 3.35 -10.24 3.76
C THR A 95 3.94 -8.93 3.24
N ALA A 96 3.11 -7.89 3.05
CA ALA A 96 3.58 -6.58 2.62
C ALA A 96 4.62 -5.98 3.58
N ILE A 97 4.43 -6.12 4.91
CA ILE A 97 5.40 -5.69 5.91
C ILE A 97 6.75 -6.41 5.72
N LYS A 98 6.72 -7.71 5.51
CA LYS A 98 7.92 -8.52 5.23
C LYS A 98 8.66 -8.07 3.96
N HIS A 99 7.93 -7.56 2.99
CA HIS A 99 8.43 -7.14 1.68
C HIS A 99 8.57 -5.62 1.54
N GLY A 100 8.65 -4.87 2.66
CA GLY A 100 9.08 -3.49 2.68
C GLY A 100 8.01 -2.45 2.98
N ALA A 101 6.78 -2.84 3.29
CA ALA A 101 5.80 -1.89 3.81
C ALA A 101 6.21 -1.41 5.20
N GLY A 102 6.36 -0.09 5.34
CA GLY A 102 6.64 0.58 6.61
C GLY A 102 5.42 1.20 7.28
N ARG A 103 4.24 1.06 6.70
CA ARG A 103 2.97 1.60 7.20
C ARG A 103 1.82 0.67 6.88
N VAL A 104 0.90 0.54 7.82
CA VAL A 104 -0.34 -0.23 7.65
C VAL A 104 -1.54 0.68 7.83
N GLN A 105 -2.51 0.57 6.92
CA GLN A 105 -3.84 1.14 7.06
C GLN A 105 -4.85 0.01 7.22
N GLY A 106 -5.71 0.14 8.19
CA GLY A 106 -6.77 -0.80 8.49
C GLY A 106 -7.77 -0.20 9.46
N THR A 107 -8.64 -1.00 10.01
CA THR A 107 -9.66 -0.55 10.97
C THR A 107 -9.68 -1.44 12.20
N ILE A 108 -10.18 -0.90 13.30
CA ILE A 108 -10.44 -1.71 14.49
C ILE A 108 -11.60 -2.67 14.19
N ASN A 109 -11.45 -3.93 14.56
CA ASN A 109 -12.37 -5.03 14.26
C ASN A 109 -12.58 -5.29 12.76
N GLY A 110 -11.73 -4.78 11.88
CA GLY A 110 -11.86 -4.99 10.43
C GLY A 110 -13.10 -4.36 9.80
N ILE A 111 -13.73 -3.39 10.45
CA ILE A 111 -14.94 -2.72 9.92
C ILE A 111 -14.60 -2.03 8.61
N GLY A 112 -15.40 -2.27 7.56
CA GLY A 112 -15.20 -1.64 6.26
C GLY A 112 -16.17 -2.10 5.21
N GLU A 113 -15.90 -1.71 3.97
CA GLU A 113 -16.74 -2.07 2.82
C GLU A 113 -16.76 -3.58 2.60
N ARG A 114 -17.90 -4.10 2.19
CA ARG A 114 -18.19 -5.49 1.83
C ARG A 114 -17.83 -6.48 2.95
N ALA A 115 -16.67 -7.16 2.84
CA ALA A 115 -16.17 -8.09 3.86
C ALA A 115 -15.32 -7.42 4.94
N GLY A 116 -15.00 -6.13 4.78
CA GLY A 116 -14.21 -5.34 5.73
C GLY A 116 -12.77 -5.05 5.27
N ASN A 117 -12.03 -4.47 6.19
CA ASN A 117 -10.60 -4.18 6.05
C ASN A 117 -9.77 -5.15 6.90
N VAL A 118 -8.45 -5.05 6.80
CA VAL A 118 -7.58 -5.69 7.78
C VAL A 118 -7.88 -5.15 9.17
N ALA A 119 -8.02 -6.06 10.14
CA ALA A 119 -8.17 -5.71 11.56
C ALA A 119 -6.81 -5.33 12.15
N LEU A 120 -6.66 -4.08 12.59
CA LEU A 120 -5.37 -3.56 13.08
C LEU A 120 -4.88 -4.30 14.32
N GLU A 121 -5.80 -4.75 15.20
CA GLU A 121 -5.47 -5.53 16.39
C GLU A 121 -4.87 -6.91 16.04
N GLU A 122 -5.33 -7.55 14.96
CA GLU A 122 -4.76 -8.83 14.50
C GLU A 122 -3.31 -8.63 14.01
N VAL A 123 -3.08 -7.58 13.22
CA VAL A 123 -1.73 -7.24 12.74
C VAL A 123 -0.82 -6.91 13.92
N ALA A 124 -1.28 -6.09 14.88
CA ALA A 124 -0.49 -5.69 16.04
C ALA A 124 -0.09 -6.92 16.89
N VAL A 125 -1.04 -7.81 17.19
CA VAL A 125 -0.76 -9.04 17.94
C VAL A 125 0.17 -9.97 17.16
N ALA A 126 -0.04 -10.13 15.84
CA ALA A 126 0.83 -10.97 15.02
C ALA A 126 2.28 -10.47 15.01
N LEU A 127 2.50 -9.16 14.91
CA LEU A 127 3.84 -8.56 14.95
C LEU A 127 4.51 -8.65 16.32
N GLU A 128 3.74 -8.65 17.40
CA GLU A 128 4.28 -8.80 18.77
C GLU A 128 4.78 -10.21 19.05
N ILE A 129 4.11 -11.23 18.51
CA ILE A 129 4.39 -12.63 18.84
C ILE A 129 5.24 -13.36 17.78
N ARG A 130 5.57 -12.75 16.63
CA ARG A 130 6.34 -13.34 15.51
C ARG A 130 7.51 -12.46 15.11
#